data_6bdff729e716a9bacf469509ed496420
#
_entry.id   6bdff729e716a9bacf469509ed496420
#
_cell.length_a   1.000
_cell.length_b   1.000
_cell.length_c   1.000
_cell.angle_alpha   90.00
_cell.angle_beta   90.00
_cell.angle_gamma   90.00
#
_symmetry.space_group_name_H-M   'P 1'
#
loop_
_entity.id
_entity.type
_entity.pdbx_description
1 polymer ?
#
loop_
_entity_poly.entity_id
_entity_poly.type
_entity_poly.pdbx_seq_one_letter_code
_entity_poly.pdbx_strand_id
1 'polypeptide(L)'
;QWRSSAASDVYKRQDIILSTKFGKCIRFESKKLRIFKGRSSKGIKGIELASNDEIVSLSIIDNNKLKKNGKNTKDDKSELAAKQKFILSISENGFGKKTSHYDYRTTNRGGKGIIGIINSPRNGNIASSFPVYEGDEIMISTNKGRVIRLAVKEIRTAGRNTQGVRIIKLSGDEKVVSAIKIDDNLK
;
A
#
# COMPACT_ATOMS: atom_id res chain seq x y z
N GLN A 1 2.80 24.99 -26.92
CA GLN A 1 2.10 24.48 -25.72
C GLN A 1 1.94 22.96 -25.82
N TRP A 2 2.98 22.22 -25.44
CA TRP A 2 2.95 20.76 -25.35
C TRP A 2 2.34 20.34 -24.03
N ARG A 3 1.04 20.41 -23.92
CA ARG A 3 0.32 19.68 -22.89
C ARG A 3 -0.09 18.34 -23.49
N SER A 4 0.69 17.31 -23.25
CA SER A 4 0.26 15.95 -23.57
C SER A 4 -1.03 15.65 -22.80
N SER A 5 -2.14 15.65 -23.51
CA SER A 5 -3.46 15.25 -22.96
C SER A 5 -3.40 13.84 -22.35
N ALA A 6 -2.58 12.95 -22.90
CA ALA A 6 -2.37 11.60 -22.41
C ALA A 6 -1.75 11.56 -21.01
N ALA A 7 -0.72 12.36 -20.71
CA ALA A 7 -0.13 12.42 -19.36
C ALA A 7 -1.12 12.96 -18.33
N SER A 8 -1.90 14.00 -18.69
CA SER A 8 -2.97 14.54 -17.83
C SER A 8 -4.05 13.49 -17.51
N ASP A 9 -4.38 12.61 -18.45
CA ASP A 9 -5.41 11.59 -18.26
C ASP A 9 -4.93 10.40 -17.41
N VAL A 10 -3.63 10.07 -17.44
CA VAL A 10 -3.03 9.05 -16.57
C VAL A 10 -3.14 9.48 -15.10
N TYR A 11 -2.81 10.73 -14.76
CA TYR A 11 -2.93 11.24 -13.38
C TYR A 11 -4.38 11.28 -12.88
N LYS A 12 -5.35 11.47 -13.75
CA LYS A 12 -6.78 11.50 -13.38
C LYS A 12 -7.33 10.11 -13.00
N ARG A 13 -6.63 9.03 -13.35
CA ARG A 13 -7.05 7.65 -13.10
C ARG A 13 -6.31 6.98 -11.94
N GLN A 14 -5.60 7.76 -11.13
CA GLN A 14 -4.83 7.25 -10.00
C GLN A 14 -5.51 7.58 -8.68
N ASP A 15 -5.40 6.64 -7.75
CA ASP A 15 -5.76 6.83 -6.34
C ASP A 15 -4.49 6.87 -5.48
N ILE A 16 -4.56 7.64 -4.41
CA ILE A 16 -3.53 7.70 -3.39
C ILE A 16 -3.99 6.87 -2.20
N ILE A 17 -3.10 6.04 -1.68
CA ILE A 17 -3.25 5.38 -0.38
C ILE A 17 -2.21 5.95 0.57
N LEU A 18 -2.67 6.44 1.73
CA LEU A 18 -1.84 6.76 2.88
C LEU A 18 -2.02 5.66 3.92
N SER A 19 -0.93 5.16 4.49
CA SER A 19 -0.96 4.20 5.59
C SER A 19 -0.25 4.78 6.80
N THR A 20 -0.79 4.49 8.00
CA THR A 20 -0.27 5.01 9.25
C THR A 20 0.42 3.94 10.07
N LYS A 21 1.25 4.38 11.00
CA LYS A 21 1.99 3.55 11.95
C LYS A 21 1.08 2.64 12.78
N PHE A 22 -0.11 3.12 13.14
CA PHE A 22 -1.09 2.35 13.90
C PHE A 22 -2.04 1.52 13.03
N GLY A 23 -1.70 1.32 11.75
CA GLY A 23 -2.42 0.40 10.86
C GLY A 23 -3.71 0.97 10.26
N LYS A 24 -3.94 2.29 10.35
CA LYS A 24 -5.00 2.96 9.59
C LYS A 24 -4.54 3.23 8.16
N CYS A 25 -5.49 3.35 7.27
CA CYS A 25 -5.23 3.78 5.89
C CYS A 25 -6.40 4.57 5.33
N ILE A 26 -6.12 5.41 4.36
CA ILE A 26 -7.13 6.14 3.59
C ILE A 26 -6.78 6.06 2.11
N ARG A 27 -7.81 5.83 1.28
CA ARG A 27 -7.70 5.86 -0.18
C ARG A 27 -8.58 6.95 -0.74
N PHE A 28 -8.03 7.80 -1.59
CA PHE A 28 -8.75 8.85 -2.28
C PHE A 28 -8.18 9.12 -3.67
N GLU A 29 -9.00 9.70 -4.55
CA GLU A 29 -8.61 10.00 -5.93
C GLU A 29 -7.55 11.12 -5.97
N SER A 30 -6.51 10.95 -6.76
CA SER A 30 -5.43 11.94 -6.92
C SER A 30 -5.93 13.29 -7.42
N LYS A 31 -7.02 13.32 -8.22
CA LYS A 31 -7.65 14.55 -8.69
C LYS A 31 -8.20 15.46 -7.58
N LYS A 32 -8.37 14.94 -6.34
CA LYS A 32 -8.77 15.73 -5.17
C LYS A 32 -7.60 16.52 -4.56
N LEU A 33 -6.38 16.32 -5.08
CA LEU A 33 -5.22 17.14 -4.76
C LEU A 33 -5.08 18.25 -5.79
N ARG A 34 -5.02 19.49 -5.32
CA ARG A 34 -4.69 20.62 -6.18
C ARG A 34 -3.19 20.72 -6.38
N ILE A 35 -2.77 21.15 -7.56
CA ILE A 35 -1.37 21.48 -7.84
C ILE A 35 -1.07 22.86 -7.26
N PHE A 36 -0.07 22.97 -6.42
CA PHE A 36 0.41 24.23 -5.89
C PHE A 36 1.52 24.80 -6.78
N LYS A 37 1.46 26.10 -7.06
CA LYS A 37 2.45 26.79 -7.90
C LYS A 37 3.61 27.41 -7.12
N GLY A 38 3.52 27.46 -5.80
CA GLY A 38 4.51 28.14 -4.95
C GLY A 38 5.18 27.19 -3.96
N ARG A 39 6.41 27.53 -3.53
CA ARG A 39 7.20 26.77 -2.55
C ARG A 39 6.67 26.92 -1.12
N SER A 40 5.94 27.98 -0.81
CA SER A 40 5.40 28.31 0.51
C SER A 40 4.03 27.67 0.81
N SER A 41 3.58 26.74 -0.01
CA SER A 41 2.30 26.06 0.20
C SER A 41 2.31 25.18 1.44
N LYS A 42 1.34 25.37 2.33
CA LYS A 42 1.15 24.50 3.52
C LYS A 42 0.60 23.09 3.20
N GLY A 43 0.34 22.78 1.95
CA GLY A 43 -0.26 21.51 1.54
C GLY A 43 -1.75 21.40 1.93
N ILE A 44 -2.28 20.21 1.89
CA ILE A 44 -3.66 19.90 2.29
C ILE A 44 -3.70 18.60 3.09
N LYS A 45 -4.64 18.53 4.03
CA LYS A 45 -4.82 17.34 4.88
C LYS A 45 -5.21 16.12 4.05
N GLY A 46 -4.41 15.06 4.11
CA GLY A 46 -4.67 13.77 3.46
C GLY A 46 -5.50 12.83 4.33
N ILE A 47 -5.12 12.70 5.61
CA ILE A 47 -5.76 11.85 6.61
C ILE A 47 -5.80 12.58 7.95
N GLU A 48 -6.76 12.27 8.79
CA GLU A 48 -6.82 12.69 10.19
C GLU A 48 -6.13 11.63 11.05
N LEU A 49 -4.98 12.00 11.63
CA LEU A 49 -4.20 11.11 12.49
C LEU A 49 -4.74 11.10 13.92
N ALA A 50 -4.67 9.95 14.58
CA ALA A 50 -4.85 9.86 16.02
C ALA A 50 -3.63 10.46 16.75
N SER A 51 -3.76 10.66 18.07
CA SER A 51 -2.62 11.10 18.88
C SER A 51 -1.47 10.12 18.77
N ASN A 52 -0.26 10.62 18.51
CA ASN A 52 0.98 9.84 18.34
C ASN A 52 0.99 8.87 17.15
N ASP A 53 0.02 8.97 16.23
CA ASP A 53 0.05 8.23 14.96
C ASP A 53 0.81 9.02 13.90
N GLU A 54 1.47 8.34 12.98
CA GLU A 54 2.33 8.91 11.94
C GLU A 54 2.05 8.27 10.60
N ILE A 55 2.28 8.99 9.50
CA ILE A 55 2.27 8.41 8.15
C ILE A 55 3.56 7.63 7.95
N VAL A 56 3.44 6.35 7.60
CA VAL A 56 4.58 5.50 7.27
C VAL A 56 4.74 5.28 5.78
N SER A 57 3.67 5.46 5.00
CA SER A 57 3.77 5.33 3.54
C SER A 57 2.72 6.15 2.80
N LEU A 58 3.12 6.57 1.60
CA LEU A 58 2.27 7.10 0.54
C LEU A 58 2.47 6.23 -0.70
N SER A 59 1.38 5.73 -1.26
CA SER A 59 1.41 4.88 -2.46
C SER A 59 0.41 5.35 -3.49
N ILE A 60 0.73 5.15 -4.75
CA ILE A 60 -0.14 5.45 -5.89
C ILE A 60 -0.62 4.14 -6.50
N ILE A 61 -1.93 4.03 -6.70
CA ILE A 61 -2.56 2.89 -7.36
C ILE A 61 -3.34 3.37 -8.58
N ASP A 62 -3.25 2.63 -9.68
CA ASP A 62 -4.08 2.89 -10.83
C ASP A 62 -5.54 2.55 -10.51
N ASN A 63 -6.42 3.51 -10.70
CA ASN A 63 -7.85 3.34 -10.51
C ASN A 63 -8.48 2.81 -11.81
N ASN A 64 -8.03 1.66 -12.28
CA ASN A 64 -8.71 0.94 -13.33
C ASN A 64 -9.98 0.35 -12.71
N LYS A 65 -11.06 1.15 -12.69
CA LYS A 65 -12.40 0.62 -12.43
C LYS A 65 -12.62 -0.45 -13.48
N LEU A 66 -12.69 -1.69 -13.05
CA LEU A 66 -13.18 -2.77 -13.88
C LEU A 66 -14.50 -2.28 -14.47
N LYS A 67 -14.52 -2.00 -15.77
CA LYS A 67 -15.79 -1.85 -16.47
C LYS A 67 -16.48 -3.18 -16.27
N LYS A 68 -17.51 -3.20 -15.46
CA LYS A 68 -18.46 -4.31 -15.40
C LYS A 68 -19.18 -4.36 -16.73
N ASN A 69 -18.48 -4.74 -17.79
CA ASN A 69 -19.12 -5.18 -19.01
C ASN A 69 -19.64 -6.58 -18.71
N GLY A 70 -20.95 -6.68 -18.61
CA GLY A 70 -21.65 -7.85 -18.15
C GLY A 70 -21.53 -9.06 -19.06
N LYS A 71 -20.44 -9.78 -18.98
CA LYS A 71 -20.31 -11.22 -19.27
C LYS A 71 -18.95 -11.63 -18.70
N ASN A 72 -18.96 -12.30 -17.54
CA ASN A 72 -17.79 -12.93 -16.95
C ASN A 72 -17.41 -14.17 -17.76
N THR A 73 -16.54 -14.05 -18.74
CA THR A 73 -15.87 -15.19 -19.36
C THR A 73 -14.72 -15.66 -18.46
N LYS A 74 -14.32 -16.94 -18.59
CA LYS A 74 -13.20 -17.49 -17.78
C LYS A 74 -11.90 -16.75 -18.05
N ASP A 75 -11.72 -16.22 -19.27
CA ASP A 75 -10.53 -15.46 -19.71
C ASP A 75 -10.43 -14.10 -19.00
N ASP A 76 -11.57 -13.43 -18.78
CA ASP A 76 -11.61 -12.16 -18.03
C ASP A 76 -11.11 -12.30 -16.58
N LYS A 77 -11.35 -13.47 -15.95
CA LYS A 77 -10.91 -13.73 -14.57
C LYS A 77 -9.39 -13.92 -14.48
N SER A 78 -8.76 -14.55 -15.47
CA SER A 78 -7.31 -14.75 -15.49
C SER A 78 -6.54 -13.45 -15.74
N GLU A 79 -7.03 -12.61 -16.66
CA GLU A 79 -6.46 -11.28 -16.88
C GLU A 79 -6.64 -10.33 -15.68
N LEU A 80 -7.77 -10.44 -15.00
CA LEU A 80 -8.07 -9.69 -13.79
C LEU A 80 -7.16 -10.08 -12.63
N ALA A 81 -6.90 -11.36 -12.46
CA ALA A 81 -5.98 -11.88 -11.45
C ALA A 81 -4.54 -11.42 -11.72
N ALA A 82 -4.10 -11.43 -12.98
CA ALA A 82 -2.76 -10.97 -13.36
C ALA A 82 -2.56 -9.45 -13.15
N LYS A 83 -3.61 -8.65 -13.27
CA LYS A 83 -3.58 -7.19 -13.06
C LYS A 83 -3.91 -6.76 -11.62
N GLN A 84 -4.23 -7.72 -10.74
CA GLN A 84 -4.59 -7.41 -9.36
C GLN A 84 -3.37 -6.94 -8.58
N LYS A 85 -3.43 -5.71 -8.08
CA LYS A 85 -2.47 -5.18 -7.10
C LYS A 85 -2.90 -5.56 -5.68
N PHE A 86 -1.93 -5.82 -4.85
CA PHE A 86 -2.12 -6.00 -3.41
C PHE A 86 -1.42 -4.87 -2.66
N ILE A 87 -1.95 -4.51 -1.52
CA ILE A 87 -1.25 -3.68 -0.55
C ILE A 87 -0.59 -4.61 0.45
N LEU A 88 0.73 -4.66 0.40
CA LEU A 88 1.55 -5.38 1.37
C LEU A 88 1.76 -4.47 2.58
N SER A 89 1.48 -4.97 3.76
CA SER A 89 1.76 -4.28 5.03
C SER A 89 2.66 -5.17 5.88
N ILE A 90 3.76 -4.60 6.37
CA ILE A 90 4.76 -5.30 7.20
C ILE A 90 4.93 -4.49 8.48
N SER A 91 4.93 -5.18 9.62
CA SER A 91 5.08 -4.59 10.95
C SER A 91 6.47 -4.79 11.53
N GLU A 92 6.80 -3.99 12.54
CA GLU A 92 8.09 -4.00 13.25
C GLU A 92 8.49 -5.39 13.78
N ASN A 93 7.52 -6.18 14.24
CA ASN A 93 7.77 -7.50 14.81
C ASN A 93 7.79 -8.64 13.76
N GLY A 94 7.91 -8.30 12.47
CA GLY A 94 8.05 -9.27 11.38
C GLY A 94 6.76 -9.97 10.97
N PHE A 95 5.61 -9.43 11.32
CA PHE A 95 4.31 -9.88 10.83
C PHE A 95 3.87 -9.04 9.65
N GLY A 96 2.99 -9.59 8.83
CA GLY A 96 2.41 -8.84 7.71
C GLY A 96 1.45 -9.67 6.91
N LYS A 97 0.94 -9.07 5.86
CA LYS A 97 -0.02 -9.66 4.93
C LYS A 97 -0.07 -8.86 3.63
N LYS A 98 -0.56 -9.48 2.59
CA LYS A 98 -1.02 -8.78 1.39
C LYS A 98 -2.54 -8.76 1.34
N THR A 99 -3.12 -7.62 1.02
CA THR A 99 -4.57 -7.42 0.95
C THR A 99 -4.92 -6.85 -0.41
N SER A 100 -5.96 -7.38 -1.05
CA SER A 100 -6.42 -6.86 -2.34
C SER A 100 -6.66 -5.35 -2.28
N HIS A 101 -6.17 -4.60 -3.26
CA HIS A 101 -6.40 -3.16 -3.34
C HIS A 101 -7.90 -2.81 -3.49
N TYR A 102 -8.74 -3.76 -3.93
CA TYR A 102 -10.19 -3.59 -4.01
C TYR A 102 -10.87 -3.52 -2.64
N ASP A 103 -10.26 -4.10 -1.61
CA ASP A 103 -10.79 -4.05 -0.25
C ASP A 103 -10.70 -2.64 0.38
N TYR A 104 -9.91 -1.75 -0.22
CA TYR A 104 -9.75 -0.37 0.23
C TYR A 104 -10.70 0.55 -0.53
N ARG A 105 -11.83 0.89 0.10
CA ARG A 105 -12.82 1.80 -0.49
C ARG A 105 -12.22 3.18 -0.74
N THR A 106 -12.55 3.78 -1.87
CA THR A 106 -12.21 5.18 -2.16
C THR A 106 -13.12 6.11 -1.37
N THR A 107 -12.53 7.08 -0.68
CA THR A 107 -13.24 8.05 0.19
C THR A 107 -12.83 9.48 -0.15
N ASN A 108 -13.29 10.45 0.63
CA ASN A 108 -12.75 11.79 0.61
C ASN A 108 -11.44 11.82 1.43
N ARG A 109 -10.50 12.71 1.03
CA ARG A 109 -9.29 12.98 1.83
C ARG A 109 -9.64 13.64 3.16
N GLY A 110 -8.73 13.59 4.12
CA GLY A 110 -8.83 14.29 5.40
C GLY A 110 -9.70 13.60 6.46
N GLY A 111 -10.29 12.42 6.15
CA GLY A 111 -11.02 11.62 7.12
C GLY A 111 -10.12 10.75 8.00
N LYS A 112 -10.70 10.06 9.00
CA LYS A 112 -10.01 9.17 9.97
C LYS A 112 -9.47 7.87 9.34
N GLY A 113 -9.77 7.62 8.05
CA GLY A 113 -9.39 6.40 7.37
C GLY A 113 -10.14 5.16 7.85
N ILE A 114 -9.65 4.01 7.43
CA ILE A 114 -10.18 2.68 7.76
C ILE A 114 -9.04 1.81 8.29
N ILE A 115 -9.36 0.70 8.94
CA ILE A 115 -8.34 -0.28 9.36
C ILE A 115 -7.77 -0.94 8.10
N GLY A 116 -6.46 -0.85 7.92
CA GLY A 116 -5.70 -1.57 6.91
C GLY A 116 -5.12 -2.88 7.45
N ILE A 117 -4.63 -2.83 8.70
CA ILE A 117 -4.15 -3.97 9.48
C ILE A 117 -4.43 -3.71 10.95
N ILE A 118 -4.75 -4.74 11.71
CA ILE A 118 -4.94 -4.62 13.16
C ILE A 118 -3.58 -4.60 13.85
N ASN A 119 -3.27 -3.51 14.55
CA ASN A 119 -2.13 -3.47 15.47
C ASN A 119 -2.45 -4.18 16.78
N SER A 120 -1.44 -4.85 17.30
CA SER A 120 -1.47 -5.49 18.61
C SER A 120 -0.05 -5.56 19.18
N PRO A 121 0.14 -5.82 20.48
CA PRO A 121 1.48 -6.02 21.06
C PRO A 121 2.27 -7.13 20.34
N ARG A 122 1.57 -8.08 19.73
CA ARG A 122 2.19 -9.19 18.98
C ARG A 122 2.89 -8.73 17.72
N ASN A 123 2.22 -7.93 16.88
CA ASN A 123 2.77 -7.52 15.59
C ASN A 123 3.47 -6.15 15.62
N GLY A 124 3.21 -5.33 16.63
CA GLY A 124 3.84 -4.01 16.74
C GLY A 124 3.28 -3.00 15.73
N ASN A 125 3.97 -1.90 15.56
CA ASN A 125 3.62 -0.84 14.62
C ASN A 125 3.92 -1.26 13.18
N ILE A 126 3.32 -0.56 12.22
CA ILE A 126 3.60 -0.77 10.81
C ILE A 126 4.92 -0.11 10.47
N ALA A 127 5.84 -0.90 9.90
CA ALA A 127 7.14 -0.43 9.41
C ALA A 127 7.08 -0.02 7.94
N SER A 128 6.31 -0.75 7.11
CA SER A 128 6.18 -0.43 5.68
C SER A 128 4.82 -0.88 5.14
N SER A 129 4.29 -0.13 4.15
CA SER A 129 3.09 -0.52 3.42
C SER A 129 3.17 0.03 1.99
N PHE A 130 3.07 -0.83 0.97
CA PHE A 130 3.22 -0.45 -0.43
C PHE A 130 2.52 -1.44 -1.38
N PRO A 131 2.21 -1.01 -2.62
CA PRO A 131 1.56 -1.87 -3.60
C PRO A 131 2.55 -2.87 -4.21
N VAL A 132 2.08 -4.10 -4.39
CA VAL A 132 2.82 -5.19 -5.01
C VAL A 132 1.92 -6.02 -5.92
N TYR A 133 2.54 -6.74 -6.85
CA TYR A 133 1.91 -7.82 -7.62
C TYR A 133 2.33 -9.19 -7.07
N GLU A 134 1.60 -10.22 -7.46
CA GLU A 134 1.89 -11.60 -7.02
C GLU A 134 3.29 -12.09 -7.42
N GLY A 135 3.78 -11.67 -8.59
CA GLY A 135 5.10 -12.04 -9.12
C GLY A 135 6.26 -11.20 -8.60
N ASP A 136 5.98 -10.17 -7.80
CA ASP A 136 7.04 -9.30 -7.28
C ASP A 136 7.88 -9.98 -6.20
N GLU A 137 9.06 -9.43 -5.96
CA GLU A 137 9.93 -9.75 -4.84
C GLU A 137 10.15 -8.51 -3.99
N ILE A 138 10.41 -8.73 -2.72
CA ILE A 138 10.67 -7.68 -1.74
C ILE A 138 11.96 -7.91 -0.98
N MET A 139 12.58 -6.83 -0.54
CA MET A 139 13.62 -6.86 0.47
C MET A 139 13.12 -6.24 1.77
N ILE A 140 13.44 -6.88 2.88
CA ILE A 140 13.14 -6.42 4.25
C ILE A 140 14.45 -6.21 4.95
N SER A 141 14.63 -5.06 5.61
CA SER A 141 15.79 -4.77 6.46
C SER A 141 15.41 -4.64 7.93
N THR A 142 16.34 -5.00 8.80
CA THR A 142 16.16 -4.93 10.27
C THR A 142 17.13 -3.95 10.91
N ASN A 143 16.83 -3.52 12.13
CA ASN A 143 17.69 -2.64 12.94
C ASN A 143 19.04 -3.29 13.35
N LYS A 144 19.21 -4.58 13.11
CA LYS A 144 20.48 -5.31 13.33
C LYS A 144 21.28 -5.47 12.02
N GLY A 145 20.88 -4.78 10.94
CA GLY A 145 21.57 -4.83 9.65
C GLY A 145 21.31 -6.10 8.83
N ARG A 146 20.38 -6.94 9.24
CA ARG A 146 20.00 -8.13 8.45
C ARG A 146 19.09 -7.72 7.30
N VAL A 147 19.33 -8.28 6.12
CA VAL A 147 18.51 -8.09 4.92
C VAL A 147 17.99 -9.44 4.45
N ILE A 148 16.72 -9.49 4.10
CA ILE A 148 16.04 -10.70 3.65
C ILE A 148 15.27 -10.38 2.36
N ARG A 149 15.40 -11.27 1.37
CA ARG A 149 14.66 -11.24 0.10
C ARG A 149 13.57 -12.30 0.15
N LEU A 150 12.35 -11.94 -0.23
CA LEU A 150 11.17 -12.80 -0.23
C LEU A 150 10.34 -12.60 -1.49
N ALA A 151 9.75 -13.67 -2.00
CA ALA A 151 8.76 -13.59 -3.06
C ALA A 151 7.38 -13.24 -2.48
N VAL A 152 6.68 -12.27 -3.08
CA VAL A 152 5.35 -11.83 -2.62
C VAL A 152 4.33 -12.96 -2.64
N LYS A 153 4.45 -13.92 -3.56
CA LYS A 153 3.57 -15.11 -3.63
C LYS A 153 3.54 -15.95 -2.35
N GLU A 154 4.64 -15.96 -1.58
CA GLU A 154 4.75 -16.71 -0.32
C GLU A 154 4.02 -16.02 0.84
N ILE A 155 3.68 -14.74 0.69
CA ILE A 155 2.99 -13.98 1.72
C ILE A 155 1.49 -14.21 1.60
N ARG A 156 0.87 -14.56 2.73
CA ARG A 156 -0.57 -14.85 2.78
C ARG A 156 -1.42 -13.65 2.39
N THR A 157 -2.37 -13.87 1.48
CA THR A 157 -3.46 -12.93 1.22
C THR A 157 -4.48 -12.98 2.35
N ALA A 158 -4.82 -11.84 2.92
CA ALA A 158 -5.79 -11.73 4.01
C ALA A 158 -6.57 -10.40 3.93
N GLY A 159 -7.77 -10.39 4.46
CA GLY A 159 -8.60 -9.18 4.52
C GLY A 159 -8.00 -8.09 5.41
N ARG A 160 -8.47 -6.85 5.24
CA ARG A 160 -7.96 -5.67 5.96
C ARG A 160 -8.01 -5.85 7.48
N ASN A 161 -9.11 -6.33 8.01
CA ASN A 161 -9.37 -6.42 9.46
C ASN A 161 -8.73 -7.68 10.07
N THR A 162 -7.42 -7.87 9.85
CA THR A 162 -6.64 -8.98 10.39
C THR A 162 -5.27 -8.48 10.85
N GLN A 163 -4.61 -9.25 11.73
CA GLN A 163 -3.28 -8.93 12.26
C GLN A 163 -2.13 -9.37 11.33
N GLY A 164 -2.43 -10.11 10.26
CA GLY A 164 -1.43 -10.72 9.42
C GLY A 164 -0.81 -11.99 10.02
N VAL A 165 0.17 -12.54 9.32
CA VAL A 165 0.95 -13.73 9.69
C VAL A 165 2.42 -13.37 9.85
N ARG A 166 3.19 -14.24 10.48
CA ARG A 166 4.64 -14.06 10.56
C ARG A 166 5.27 -14.25 9.18
N ILE A 167 5.95 -13.22 8.70
CA ILE A 167 6.69 -13.23 7.43
C ILE A 167 8.16 -13.58 7.70
N ILE A 168 8.72 -13.04 8.79
CA ILE A 168 10.11 -13.19 9.16
C ILE A 168 10.22 -13.52 10.65
N LYS A 169 11.14 -14.42 11.02
CA LYS A 169 11.49 -14.69 12.41
C LYS A 169 12.59 -13.74 12.84
N LEU A 170 12.29 -12.91 13.81
CA LEU A 170 13.22 -11.98 14.45
C LEU A 170 13.75 -12.55 15.75
N SER A 171 14.93 -12.12 16.18
CA SER A 171 15.61 -12.59 17.40
C SER A 171 15.73 -11.46 18.42
N GLY A 172 15.35 -11.75 19.66
CA GLY A 172 15.47 -10.79 20.77
C GLY A 172 14.73 -9.47 20.49
N ASP A 173 15.48 -8.37 20.53
CA ASP A 173 15.02 -7.00 20.30
C ASP A 173 15.07 -6.56 18.82
N GLU A 174 15.34 -7.50 17.91
CA GLU A 174 15.39 -7.21 16.48
C GLU A 174 14.02 -6.79 15.94
N LYS A 175 14.03 -5.75 15.10
CA LYS A 175 12.82 -5.20 14.49
C LYS A 175 13.01 -4.90 13.02
N VAL A 176 11.94 -5.05 12.24
CA VAL A 176 11.90 -4.56 10.87
C VAL A 176 11.88 -3.04 10.89
N VAL A 177 12.75 -2.42 10.09
CA VAL A 177 12.82 -0.96 9.95
C VAL A 177 12.34 -0.49 8.59
N SER A 178 12.49 -1.31 7.54
CA SER A 178 12.07 -0.97 6.19
C SER A 178 11.81 -2.20 5.35
N ALA A 179 10.93 -2.06 4.37
CA ALA A 179 10.77 -3.02 3.30
C ALA A 179 10.50 -2.29 1.98
N ILE A 180 11.02 -2.82 0.89
CA ILE A 180 10.87 -2.26 -0.46
C ILE A 180 10.55 -3.36 -1.47
N LYS A 181 9.92 -2.98 -2.56
CA LYS A 181 9.80 -3.83 -3.75
C LYS A 181 11.11 -3.81 -4.54
N ILE A 182 11.52 -4.94 -5.07
CA ILE A 182 12.65 -5.05 -5.98
C ILE A 182 12.14 -4.83 -7.40
N ASP A 183 12.74 -3.89 -8.11
CA ASP A 183 12.40 -3.65 -9.51
C ASP A 183 12.97 -4.75 -10.40
N ASP A 184 12.22 -5.17 -11.44
CA ASP A 184 12.61 -6.23 -12.37
C ASP A 184 13.89 -5.91 -13.17
N ASN A 185 14.27 -4.64 -13.26
CA ASN A 185 15.50 -4.19 -13.92
C ASN A 185 16.78 -4.50 -13.12
N LEU A 186 16.66 -5.08 -11.93
CA LEU A 186 17.78 -5.49 -11.05
C LEU A 186 17.93 -7.01 -10.96
N LYS A 187 17.24 -7.75 -11.83
CA LYS A 187 17.36 -9.22 -11.95
C LYS A 187 18.38 -9.61 -12.99
#